data_acfb835e0e0d21cb46ecc29407460320
#
_entry.id   acfb835e0e0d21cb46ecc29407460320
#
_cell.length_a   1.000
_cell.length_b   1.000
_cell.length_c   1.000
_cell.angle_alpha   90.00
_cell.angle_beta   90.00
_cell.angle_gamma   90.00
#
_symmetry.space_group_name_H-M   'P 1'
#
loop_
_entity.id
_entity.type
_entity.pdbx_description
1 polymer ?
#
loop_
_entity_poly.entity_id
_entity_poly.type
_entity_poly.pdbx_seq_one_letter_code
_entity_poly.pdbx_strand_id
1 'polypeptide(L)'
;PWVERAGRFRSVGDGEIDFPAIFAKLAQYNYNGWAVLEWECCLKDSAAGAREGAERIADWIIPVASRAFDDFAATGVDKAANRKALGLD
;
A
#
# COMPACT_ATOMS: atom_id res chain seq x y z
N PRO A 1 -32.79 -4.55 -5.90
CA PRO A 1 -31.87 -5.59 -5.49
C PRO A 1 -31.12 -5.18 -4.26
N TRP A 2 -30.58 -6.14 -3.61
CA TRP A 2 -29.92 -5.87 -2.35
C TRP A 2 -28.62 -5.08 -2.53
N VAL A 3 -28.02 -5.15 -3.71
CA VAL A 3 -26.82 -4.35 -4.01
C VAL A 3 -27.15 -2.87 -3.93
N GLU A 4 -28.34 -2.50 -4.38
CA GLU A 4 -28.75 -1.11 -4.31
C GLU A 4 -28.99 -0.70 -2.87
N ARG A 5 -29.52 -1.61 -2.07
CA ARG A 5 -29.79 -1.30 -0.67
C ARG A 5 -28.52 -1.33 0.16
N ALA A 6 -27.57 -2.17 -0.22
CA ALA A 6 -26.32 -2.26 0.49
C ALA A 6 -25.33 -1.15 0.10
N GLY A 7 -25.62 -0.46 -1.00
CA GLY A 7 -24.77 0.58 -1.49
C GLY A 7 -23.53 0.03 -2.18
N ARG A 8 -22.66 0.92 -2.57
CA ARG A 8 -21.46 0.56 -3.31
C ARG A 8 -20.20 0.45 -2.47
N PHE A 9 -20.26 0.92 -1.24
CA PHE A 9 -19.08 0.91 -0.40
C PHE A 9 -18.76 -0.51 0.08
N ARG A 10 -17.48 -0.84 0.03
CA ARG A 10 -17.00 -2.15 0.47
C ARG A 10 -15.86 -1.94 1.45
N SER A 11 -15.57 -2.97 2.23
CA SER A 11 -14.42 -2.95 3.12
C SER A 11 -13.17 -2.72 2.25
N VAL A 12 -12.19 -1.99 2.77
CA VAL A 12 -11.02 -1.67 1.97
C VAL A 12 -10.35 -2.95 1.51
N GLY A 13 -10.10 -3.05 0.23
CA GLY A 13 -9.52 -4.24 -0.37
C GLY A 13 -10.52 -5.22 -0.94
N ASP A 14 -11.81 -5.10 -0.60
CA ASP A 14 -12.83 -6.00 -1.12
C ASP A 14 -13.45 -5.54 -2.43
N GLY A 15 -13.17 -4.31 -2.82
CA GLY A 15 -13.73 -3.75 -4.03
C GLY A 15 -12.79 -3.84 -5.21
N GLU A 16 -13.01 -2.97 -6.18
CA GLU A 16 -12.23 -2.99 -7.41
C GLU A 16 -11.10 -1.99 -7.45
N ILE A 17 -10.95 -1.19 -6.42
CA ILE A 17 -9.89 -0.18 -6.40
C ILE A 17 -8.55 -0.87 -6.15
N ASP A 18 -7.58 -0.54 -7.00
CA ASP A 18 -6.25 -1.13 -6.88
C ASP A 18 -5.43 -0.36 -5.83
N PHE A 19 -5.67 -0.66 -4.56
CA PHE A 19 -4.97 0.01 -3.47
C PHE A 19 -3.47 -0.24 -3.48
N PRO A 20 -2.99 -1.44 -3.79
CA PRO A 20 -1.54 -1.64 -3.88
C PRO A 20 -0.88 -0.67 -4.84
N ALA A 21 -1.49 -0.40 -5.99
CA ALA A 21 -0.95 0.55 -6.95
C ALA A 21 -0.95 1.96 -6.40
N ILE A 22 -1.99 2.33 -5.67
CA ILE A 22 -2.08 3.65 -5.04
C ILE A 22 -0.97 3.81 -4.02
N PHE A 23 -0.77 2.81 -3.16
CA PHE A 23 0.27 2.88 -2.14
C PHE A 23 1.67 2.86 -2.74
N ALA A 24 1.84 2.17 -3.87
CA ALA A 24 3.11 2.22 -4.59
C ALA A 24 3.41 3.62 -5.08
N LYS A 25 2.38 4.33 -5.55
CA LYS A 25 2.56 5.70 -6.00
C LYS A 25 2.86 6.63 -4.82
N LEU A 26 2.19 6.44 -3.70
CA LEU A 26 2.45 7.24 -2.52
C LEU A 26 3.91 7.07 -2.08
N ALA A 27 4.41 5.84 -2.12
CA ALA A 27 5.80 5.58 -1.77
C ALA A 27 6.74 6.22 -2.80
N GLN A 28 6.37 6.17 -4.06
CA GLN A 28 7.18 6.75 -5.13
C GLN A 28 7.38 8.25 -4.93
N TYR A 29 6.35 8.92 -4.44
CA TYR A 29 6.40 10.36 -4.20
C TYR A 29 6.72 10.72 -2.75
N ASN A 30 7.21 9.76 -2.00
CA ASN A 30 7.62 9.97 -0.61
C ASN A 30 6.54 10.56 0.28
N TYR A 31 5.31 10.10 0.09
CA TYR A 31 4.20 10.55 0.91
C TYR A 31 4.47 10.17 2.37
N ASN A 32 4.35 11.14 3.26
CA ASN A 32 4.60 10.92 4.67
C ASN A 32 3.45 11.45 5.52
N GLY A 33 2.25 11.19 5.10
CA GLY A 33 1.06 11.63 5.81
C GLY A 33 0.32 10.43 6.38
N TRP A 34 -0.95 10.65 6.68
CA TRP A 34 -1.78 9.62 7.27
C TRP A 34 -2.51 8.85 6.19
N ALA A 35 -2.75 7.58 6.46
CA ALA A 35 -3.70 6.78 5.70
C ALA A 35 -4.90 6.59 6.61
N VAL A 36 -6.01 7.16 6.23
CA VAL A 36 -7.20 7.13 7.06
C VAL A 36 -8.25 6.20 6.48
N LEU A 37 -8.72 5.29 7.30
CA LEU A 37 -9.77 4.39 6.90
C LEU A 37 -11.12 4.94 7.36
N GLU A 38 -12.02 5.16 6.43
CA GLU A 38 -13.38 5.55 6.75
C GLU A 38 -14.28 4.36 6.51
N TRP A 39 -15.27 4.19 7.35
CA TRP A 39 -16.14 3.03 7.26
C TRP A 39 -17.54 3.39 6.78
N GLU A 40 -17.91 2.86 5.62
CA GLU A 40 -19.25 3.05 5.08
C GLU A 40 -19.84 1.75 4.52
N CYS A 41 -19.14 0.65 4.67
CA CYS A 41 -19.63 -0.61 4.17
C CYS A 41 -20.68 -1.19 5.10
N CYS A 42 -21.78 -1.64 4.55
CA CYS A 42 -22.83 -2.23 5.38
C CYS A 42 -22.87 -3.75 5.27
N LEU A 43 -21.85 -4.34 4.68
CA LEU A 43 -21.80 -5.78 4.50
C LEU A 43 -21.00 -6.50 5.56
N LYS A 44 -20.19 -5.79 6.31
CA LYS A 44 -19.37 -6.38 7.36
C LYS A 44 -19.55 -5.62 8.66
N ASP A 45 -19.27 -6.30 9.74
CA ASP A 45 -19.19 -5.66 11.04
C ASP A 45 -18.09 -4.61 11.01
N SER A 46 -18.35 -3.43 11.51
CA SER A 46 -17.42 -2.32 11.42
C SER A 46 -16.10 -2.58 12.16
N ALA A 47 -16.16 -3.24 13.30
CA ALA A 47 -14.96 -3.52 14.06
C ALA A 47 -14.07 -4.53 13.33
N ALA A 48 -14.69 -5.56 12.76
CA ALA A 48 -13.95 -6.55 11.99
C ALA A 48 -13.37 -5.92 10.73
N GLY A 49 -14.16 -5.08 10.06
CA GLY A 49 -13.71 -4.39 8.85
C GLY A 49 -12.59 -3.42 9.12
N ALA A 50 -12.64 -2.72 10.24
CA ALA A 50 -11.58 -1.79 10.61
C ALA A 50 -10.27 -2.53 10.86
N ARG A 51 -10.35 -3.68 11.55
CA ARG A 51 -9.16 -4.47 11.82
C ARG A 51 -8.56 -5.02 10.52
N GLU A 52 -9.40 -5.58 9.68
CA GLU A 52 -8.97 -6.13 8.42
C GLU A 52 -8.38 -5.04 7.53
N GLY A 53 -9.01 -3.88 7.51
CA GLY A 53 -8.53 -2.75 6.72
C GLY A 53 -7.19 -2.25 7.20
N ALA A 54 -7.00 -2.18 8.51
CA ALA A 54 -5.72 -1.74 9.07
C ALA A 54 -4.60 -2.71 8.68
N GLU A 55 -4.88 -4.00 8.72
CA GLU A 55 -3.90 -5.01 8.34
C GLU A 55 -3.56 -4.90 6.85
N ARG A 56 -4.55 -4.71 6.02
CA ARG A 56 -4.34 -4.56 4.58
C ARG A 56 -3.52 -3.33 4.27
N ILE A 57 -3.87 -2.20 4.89
CA ILE A 57 -3.13 -0.97 4.68
C ILE A 57 -1.68 -1.14 5.14
N ALA A 58 -1.47 -1.80 6.27
CA ALA A 58 -0.12 -2.03 6.76
C ALA A 58 0.69 -2.86 5.77
N ASP A 59 0.05 -3.83 5.12
CA ASP A 59 0.72 -4.66 4.13
C ASP A 59 1.05 -3.89 2.85
N TRP A 60 0.24 -2.90 2.51
CA TRP A 60 0.45 -2.13 1.29
C TRP A 60 1.46 -0.99 1.46
N ILE A 61 1.73 -0.60 2.68
CA ILE A 61 2.66 0.49 2.92
C ILE A 61 4.08 0.03 2.62
N ILE A 62 4.77 0.82 1.81
CA ILE A 62 6.16 0.55 1.50
C ILE A 62 7.00 1.56 2.28
N PRO A 63 7.82 1.10 3.21
CA PRO A 63 8.62 2.02 4.01
C PRO A 63 9.60 2.82 3.15
N VAL A 64 9.48 4.13 3.20
CA VAL A 64 10.31 5.01 2.40
C VAL A 64 11.80 4.83 2.74
N ALA A 65 12.10 4.71 4.00
CA ALA A 65 13.48 4.55 4.42
C ALA A 65 14.12 3.28 3.86
N SER A 66 13.37 2.17 3.92
CA SER A 66 13.89 0.92 3.41
C SER A 66 14.07 1.01 1.92
N ARG A 67 13.11 1.64 1.26
CA ARG A 67 13.17 1.77 -0.17
C ARG A 67 14.36 2.62 -0.59
N ALA A 68 14.59 3.70 0.13
CA ALA A 68 15.70 4.59 -0.17
C ALA A 68 17.01 3.85 0.02
N PHE A 69 17.08 3.01 1.04
CA PHE A 69 18.28 2.25 1.32
C PHE A 69 18.47 1.21 0.23
N ASP A 70 17.41 0.54 -0.14
CA ASP A 70 17.50 -0.47 -1.18
C ASP A 70 17.93 0.16 -2.51
N ASP A 71 17.38 1.32 -2.82
CA ASP A 71 17.75 2.00 -4.04
C ASP A 71 19.22 2.37 -4.00
N PHE A 72 19.68 2.82 -2.87
CA PHE A 72 21.06 3.23 -2.72
C PHE A 72 21.95 2.01 -2.82
N ALA A 73 21.61 0.98 -2.10
CA ALA A 73 22.39 -0.24 -2.13
C ALA A 73 22.34 -0.86 -3.52
N ALA A 74 21.24 -0.76 -4.14
CA ALA A 74 21.12 -1.34 -5.46
C ALA A 74 21.65 -0.51 -6.60
N THR A 75 21.72 0.74 -6.49
CA THR A 75 22.23 1.53 -7.59
C THR A 75 23.34 2.43 -7.20
N GLY A 76 23.46 2.63 -5.98
CA GLY A 76 24.44 3.56 -5.54
C GLY A 76 25.62 2.93 -5.05
N VAL A 77 25.59 2.63 -3.85
CA VAL A 77 26.63 2.10 -3.18
C VAL A 77 27.16 1.14 -3.86
N ASP A 78 26.46 0.67 -4.30
CA ASP A 78 26.69 -0.20 -4.82
C ASP A 78 26.67 0.00 -6.08
N LYS A 79 26.81 1.09 -6.51
CA LYS A 79 26.90 1.23 -7.76
C LYS A 79 27.84 0.30 -8.14
N ALA A 80 28.82 0.17 -7.37
CA ALA A 80 29.81 -0.76 -7.65
C ALA A 80 29.15 -2.04 -7.41
N ALA A 81 28.71 -2.24 -6.24
CA ALA A 81 28.14 -3.48 -5.94
C ALA A 81 26.86 -3.55 -6.61
N ASN A 82 26.27 -2.46 -6.73
CA ASN A 82 25.03 -2.54 -7.35
C ASN A 82 25.30 -2.73 -8.77
N ARG A 83 26.33 -2.22 -9.17
CA ARG A 83 26.70 -2.39 -10.49
C ARG A 83 26.96 -3.83 -10.60
N LYS A 84 27.48 -4.37 -9.53
CA LYS A 84 27.70 -5.74 -9.55
C LYS A 84 26.43 -6.41 -9.37
N ALA A 85 25.70 -6.02 -8.41
CA ALA A 85 24.43 -6.63 -8.13
C ALA A 85 23.59 -6.50 -9.38
N LEU A 86 23.86 -5.44 -10.06
CA LEU A 86 23.14 -5.25 -11.27
C LEU A 86 23.96 -5.79 -12.39
N GLY A 87 25.01 -6.44 -12.03
CA GLY A 87 25.84 -7.03 -13.05
C GLY A 87 26.67 -5.98 -13.74
N LEU A 88 26.92 -4.90 -13.10
CA LEU A 88 27.64 -3.83 -13.74
C LEU A 88 29.10 -3.77 -13.37
N ASP A 89 29.53 -4.58 -12.48
CA ASP A 89 30.92 -4.61 -12.14
C ASP A 89 31.45 -5.96 -12.29
#